data_342983e1274c783ef715f14934183141
#
_entry.id   342983e1274c783ef715f14934183141
#
_cell.length_a   1.000
_cell.length_b   1.000
_cell.length_c   1.000
_cell.angle_alpha   90.00
_cell.angle_beta   90.00
_cell.angle_gamma   90.00
#
_symmetry.space_group_name_H-M   'P 1'
#
loop_
_entity.id
_entity.type
_entity.pdbx_description
1 polymer ?
#
loop_
_entity_poly.entity_id
_entity_poly.type
_entity_poly.pdbx_seq_one_letter_code
_entity_poly.pdbx_strand_id
1 'polypeptide(L)'
;SSEHSNLRYTFVPASSRYLDRRKLAITLGVRAARAPWVVLTEADCQPADVSWLRLMASRFSDESDFVLGYANYVDDGTQMSRSAIFNRLRRQLLRYRAAFGTHRMWSRQFATPVGKAFGGDVSNMAMRKSWFMANKGYADSLNVSCGEDDLLVDALSCKSRTLVEVRPEATMMQHLPSRPLLVAQQAAHREALRRLSWRGRLFRYRESAATWMTWLFLLALMAYLLLRVEVLVETQKYATDDIPYDASVFLLMILDVVLPGWFLRRCTDSLGERRFCWLGLWGRLLAQPFYTLTEKMRHFGRRHDFVRR
;
A
#
# COMPACT_ATOMS: atom_id res chain seq x y z
N SER A 1 16.11 -28.42 -16.20
CA SER A 1 15.30 -28.83 -15.02
C SER A 1 15.80 -30.09 -14.33
N SER A 2 16.93 -30.67 -14.78
CA SER A 2 17.56 -31.85 -14.14
C SER A 2 18.28 -31.55 -12.82
N GLU A 3 18.63 -30.31 -12.55
CA GLU A 3 19.36 -29.91 -11.34
C GLU A 3 18.48 -29.70 -10.10
N HIS A 4 17.17 -29.47 -10.27
CA HIS A 4 16.24 -29.20 -9.18
C HIS A 4 14.98 -30.04 -9.29
N SER A 5 14.94 -31.19 -8.60
CA SER A 5 13.82 -32.15 -8.61
C SER A 5 12.49 -31.53 -8.10
N ASN A 6 12.57 -30.43 -7.34
CA ASN A 6 11.42 -29.75 -6.76
C ASN A 6 10.85 -28.65 -7.65
N LEU A 7 11.54 -28.27 -8.76
CA LEU A 7 11.09 -27.24 -9.67
C LEU A 7 10.10 -27.83 -10.69
N ARG A 8 8.94 -27.21 -10.82
CA ARG A 8 7.88 -27.57 -11.77
C ARG A 8 7.42 -26.36 -12.55
N TYR A 9 7.05 -26.58 -13.79
CA TYR A 9 6.54 -25.53 -14.67
C TYR A 9 5.07 -25.79 -14.98
N THR A 10 4.29 -24.70 -15.00
CA THR A 10 2.94 -24.66 -15.56
C THR A 10 2.92 -23.64 -16.70
N PHE A 11 2.24 -23.97 -17.78
CA PHE A 11 2.18 -23.11 -18.96
C PHE A 11 0.81 -22.46 -19.09
N VAL A 12 0.80 -21.16 -19.41
CA VAL A 12 -0.43 -20.43 -19.74
C VAL A 12 -0.73 -20.67 -21.23
N PRO A 13 -1.91 -21.21 -21.60
CA PRO A 13 -2.29 -21.45 -22.98
C PRO A 13 -2.25 -20.17 -23.83
N ALA A 14 -1.79 -20.28 -25.08
CA ALA A 14 -1.70 -19.15 -26.01
C ALA A 14 -3.08 -18.57 -26.36
N SER A 15 -4.14 -19.38 -26.30
CA SER A 15 -5.54 -19.00 -26.53
C SER A 15 -6.15 -18.10 -25.46
N SER A 16 -5.47 -17.90 -24.34
CA SER A 16 -5.98 -17.13 -23.18
C SER A 16 -5.84 -15.62 -23.31
N ARG A 17 -5.88 -15.06 -24.55
CA ARG A 17 -5.68 -13.61 -24.77
C ARG A 17 -6.73 -12.68 -24.13
N TYR A 18 -7.90 -13.20 -23.83
CA TYR A 18 -8.97 -12.43 -23.16
C TYR A 18 -8.89 -12.45 -21.64
N LEU A 19 -7.96 -13.21 -21.07
CA LEU A 19 -7.77 -13.36 -19.65
C LEU A 19 -6.46 -12.69 -19.22
N ASP A 20 -6.42 -12.24 -17.98
CA ASP A 20 -5.16 -11.78 -17.40
C ASP A 20 -4.21 -12.96 -17.20
N ARG A 21 -3.07 -12.90 -17.91
CA ARG A 21 -2.10 -14.01 -17.96
C ARG A 21 -1.46 -14.27 -16.59
N ARG A 22 -1.29 -13.23 -15.77
CA ARG A 22 -0.69 -13.33 -14.44
C ARG A 22 -1.64 -14.03 -13.46
N LYS A 23 -2.90 -13.61 -13.41
CA LYS A 23 -3.93 -14.27 -12.59
C LYS A 23 -4.18 -15.71 -13.03
N LEU A 24 -4.17 -15.95 -14.32
CA LEU A 24 -4.30 -17.30 -14.86
C LEU A 24 -3.09 -18.15 -14.48
N ALA A 25 -1.87 -17.63 -14.58
CA ALA A 25 -0.65 -18.35 -14.16
C ALA A 25 -0.69 -18.71 -12.66
N ILE A 26 -1.09 -17.76 -11.80
CA ILE A 26 -1.26 -18.01 -10.37
C ILE A 26 -2.32 -19.12 -10.15
N THR A 27 -3.46 -19.04 -10.83
CA THR A 27 -4.54 -20.04 -10.71
C THR A 27 -4.07 -21.43 -11.10
N LEU A 28 -3.33 -21.55 -12.20
CA LEU A 28 -2.76 -22.81 -12.67
C LEU A 28 -1.69 -23.33 -11.70
N GLY A 29 -0.85 -22.46 -11.18
CA GLY A 29 0.15 -22.80 -10.16
C GLY A 29 -0.49 -23.32 -8.87
N VAL A 30 -1.52 -22.65 -8.37
CA VAL A 30 -2.26 -23.10 -7.19
C VAL A 30 -2.92 -24.45 -7.43
N ARG A 31 -3.51 -24.68 -8.61
CA ARG A 31 -4.09 -25.98 -8.98
C ARG A 31 -3.04 -27.10 -8.98
N ALA A 32 -1.87 -26.82 -9.55
CA ALA A 32 -0.76 -27.77 -9.67
C ALA A 32 -0.04 -28.02 -8.34
N ALA A 33 -0.14 -27.12 -7.37
CA ALA A 33 0.49 -27.28 -6.06
C ALA A 33 0.02 -28.56 -5.37
N ARG A 34 0.95 -29.27 -4.71
CA ARG A 34 0.65 -30.49 -3.95
C ARG A 34 0.41 -30.22 -2.47
N ALA A 35 1.05 -29.18 -1.95
CA ALA A 35 0.92 -28.80 -0.55
C ALA A 35 -0.43 -28.13 -0.26
N PRO A 36 -0.92 -28.21 0.99
CA PRO A 36 -2.18 -27.55 1.39
C PRO A 36 -2.08 -26.03 1.42
N TRP A 37 -0.86 -25.47 1.57
CA TRP A 37 -0.57 -24.06 1.55
C TRP A 37 0.26 -23.67 0.34
N VAL A 38 -0.03 -22.52 -0.23
CA VAL A 38 0.70 -21.91 -1.34
C VAL A 38 1.21 -20.55 -0.92
N VAL A 39 2.51 -20.33 -1.05
CA VAL A 39 3.15 -19.03 -0.83
C VAL A 39 3.41 -18.39 -2.18
N LEU A 40 2.98 -17.14 -2.33
CA LEU A 40 3.22 -16.35 -3.54
C LEU A 40 4.40 -15.43 -3.32
N THR A 41 5.25 -15.36 -4.33
CA THR A 41 6.36 -14.40 -4.41
C THR A 41 6.62 -14.02 -5.85
N GLU A 42 7.39 -12.98 -6.09
CA GLU A 42 7.77 -12.51 -7.43
C GLU A 42 9.25 -12.79 -7.70
N ALA A 43 9.60 -12.91 -8.98
CA ALA A 43 10.96 -13.30 -9.40
C ALA A 43 12.01 -12.22 -9.08
N ASP A 44 11.61 -10.96 -8.92
CA ASP A 44 12.44 -9.80 -8.56
C ASP A 44 12.47 -9.52 -7.06
N CYS A 45 11.96 -10.45 -6.25
CA CYS A 45 11.90 -10.32 -4.81
C CYS A 45 12.95 -11.18 -4.12
N GLN A 46 13.46 -10.66 -3.01
CA GLN A 46 14.38 -11.36 -2.11
C GLN A 46 13.86 -11.30 -0.68
N PRO A 47 13.87 -12.41 0.08
CA PRO A 47 13.55 -12.36 1.50
C PRO A 47 14.59 -11.54 2.27
N ALA A 48 14.14 -10.77 3.25
CA ALA A 48 15.02 -10.00 4.13
C ALA A 48 15.91 -10.91 4.99
N ASP A 49 15.42 -12.11 5.30
CA ASP A 49 16.12 -13.11 6.09
C ASP A 49 15.83 -14.53 5.59
N VAL A 50 16.77 -15.46 5.79
CA VAL A 50 16.64 -16.88 5.43
C VAL A 50 15.49 -17.58 6.16
N SER A 51 15.06 -17.06 7.30
CA SER A 51 13.94 -17.58 8.08
C SER A 51 12.56 -17.19 7.54
N TRP A 52 12.47 -16.34 6.50
CA TRP A 52 11.25 -15.83 5.91
C TRP A 52 10.15 -16.88 5.72
N LEU A 53 10.47 -17.96 5.02
CA LEU A 53 9.47 -19.00 4.72
C LEU A 53 8.99 -19.71 5.98
N ARG A 54 9.90 -19.98 6.93
CA ARG A 54 9.55 -20.59 8.22
C ARG A 54 8.64 -19.69 9.04
N LEU A 55 8.89 -18.37 9.02
CA LEU A 55 8.07 -17.39 9.73
C LEU A 55 6.67 -17.27 9.10
N MET A 56 6.57 -17.24 7.78
CA MET A 56 5.29 -17.29 7.08
C MET A 56 4.54 -18.59 7.41
N ALA A 57 5.23 -19.73 7.36
CA ALA A 57 4.65 -21.03 7.67
C ALA A 57 4.21 -21.18 9.12
N SER A 58 4.81 -20.47 10.07
CA SER A 58 4.39 -20.49 11.48
C SER A 58 2.97 -19.93 11.70
N ARG A 59 2.42 -19.24 10.72
CA ARG A 59 1.04 -18.74 10.71
C ARG A 59 0.05 -19.71 10.08
N PHE A 60 0.51 -20.82 9.51
CA PHE A 60 -0.35 -21.83 8.90
C PHE A 60 -0.99 -22.69 9.99
N SER A 61 -2.29 -22.60 10.11
CA SER A 61 -3.07 -23.36 11.10
C SER A 61 -4.41 -23.73 10.49
N ASP A 62 -5.16 -24.60 11.15
CA ASP A 62 -6.51 -24.96 10.70
C ASP A 62 -7.52 -23.82 10.86
N GLU A 63 -7.19 -22.84 11.68
CA GLU A 63 -7.99 -21.64 11.91
C GLU A 63 -7.65 -20.52 10.91
N SER A 64 -6.57 -20.63 10.13
CA SER A 64 -6.17 -19.63 9.17
C SER A 64 -6.28 -20.15 7.72
N ASP A 65 -6.67 -19.28 6.80
CA ASP A 65 -6.74 -19.57 5.36
C ASP A 65 -5.89 -18.62 4.52
N PHE A 66 -5.53 -17.45 5.09
CA PHE A 66 -4.81 -16.42 4.39
C PHE A 66 -3.79 -15.74 5.30
N VAL A 67 -2.57 -15.58 4.82
CA VAL A 67 -1.49 -14.88 5.54
C VAL A 67 -0.96 -13.79 4.64
N LEU A 68 -1.01 -12.55 5.11
CA LEU A 68 -0.52 -11.36 4.43
C LEU A 68 0.80 -10.92 5.04
N GLY A 69 1.84 -10.80 4.24
CA GLY A 69 3.14 -10.29 4.65
C GLY A 69 3.39 -8.86 4.16
N TYR A 70 4.51 -8.32 4.57
CA TYR A 70 4.98 -7.00 4.14
C TYR A 70 6.04 -7.14 3.06
N ALA A 71 5.96 -6.27 2.05
CA ALA A 71 7.00 -6.13 1.04
C ALA A 71 7.40 -4.67 0.88
N ASN A 72 8.69 -4.42 0.63
CA ASN A 72 9.22 -3.08 0.43
C ASN A 72 10.40 -3.08 -0.55
N TYR A 73 10.86 -1.91 -0.92
CA TYR A 73 11.93 -1.73 -1.91
C TYR A 73 13.31 -1.72 -1.25
N VAL A 74 14.25 -2.44 -1.88
CA VAL A 74 15.66 -2.40 -1.49
C VAL A 74 16.36 -1.23 -2.18
N ASP A 75 17.33 -0.62 -1.50
CA ASP A 75 18.28 0.31 -2.11
C ASP A 75 19.58 -0.45 -2.41
N ASP A 76 19.61 -1.11 -3.56
CA ASP A 76 20.72 -1.93 -4.00
C ASP A 76 21.92 -1.11 -4.55
N GLY A 77 21.78 0.21 -4.63
CA GLY A 77 22.83 1.07 -5.17
C GLY A 77 23.08 0.94 -6.68
N THR A 78 22.42 -0.03 -7.37
CA THR A 78 22.67 -0.32 -8.80
C THR A 78 22.40 0.86 -9.74
N GLN A 79 21.60 1.82 -9.31
CA GLN A 79 21.26 3.02 -10.06
C GLN A 79 21.95 4.28 -9.51
N MET A 80 23.12 4.14 -8.88
CA MET A 80 23.86 5.31 -8.39
C MET A 80 24.40 6.13 -9.55
N SER A 81 24.07 7.42 -9.57
CA SER A 81 24.61 8.42 -10.49
C SER A 81 25.94 8.95 -9.96
N ARG A 82 26.78 9.48 -10.87
CA ARG A 82 27.98 10.25 -10.49
C ARG A 82 27.64 11.54 -9.72
N SER A 83 26.40 12.02 -9.81
CA SER A 83 25.94 13.22 -9.11
C SER A 83 25.48 12.91 -7.68
N ALA A 84 26.12 13.53 -6.70
CA ALA A 84 25.77 13.43 -5.28
C ALA A 84 24.33 13.93 -5.00
N ILE A 85 23.90 14.98 -5.71
CA ILE A 85 22.55 15.56 -5.58
C ILE A 85 21.50 14.53 -6.04
N PHE A 86 21.75 13.87 -7.18
CA PHE A 86 20.82 12.86 -7.71
C PHE A 86 20.69 11.67 -6.77
N ASN A 87 21.79 11.21 -6.20
CA ASN A 87 21.80 10.11 -5.22
C ASN A 87 21.08 10.50 -3.92
N ARG A 88 21.19 11.77 -3.49
CA ARG A 88 20.44 12.29 -2.34
C ARG A 88 18.92 12.31 -2.60
N LEU A 89 18.51 12.80 -3.77
CA LEU A 89 17.10 12.82 -4.18
C LEU A 89 16.53 11.39 -4.30
N ARG A 90 17.30 10.45 -4.88
CA ARG A 90 16.92 9.05 -4.97
C ARG A 90 16.70 8.43 -3.59
N ARG A 91 17.61 8.64 -2.63
CA ARG A 91 17.46 8.17 -1.25
C ARG A 91 16.23 8.76 -0.56
N GLN A 92 15.91 10.03 -0.78
CA GLN A 92 14.68 10.63 -0.26
C GLN A 92 13.43 10.00 -0.88
N LEU A 93 13.44 9.70 -2.17
CA LEU A 93 12.36 9.02 -2.86
C LEU A 93 12.13 7.61 -2.30
N LEU A 94 13.21 6.85 -2.04
CA LEU A 94 13.12 5.52 -1.42
C LEU A 94 12.53 5.59 -0.01
N ARG A 95 12.97 6.54 0.81
CA ARG A 95 12.39 6.78 2.15
C ARG A 95 10.90 7.10 2.09
N TYR A 96 10.51 7.97 1.16
CA TYR A 96 9.12 8.31 0.91
C TYR A 96 8.29 7.08 0.53
N ARG A 97 8.81 6.23 -0.37
CA ARG A 97 8.15 5.00 -0.81
C ARG A 97 8.05 3.97 0.29
N ALA A 98 9.10 3.80 1.09
CA ALA A 98 9.08 2.91 2.24
C ALA A 98 7.99 3.31 3.24
N ALA A 99 7.92 4.59 3.60
CA ALA A 99 6.86 5.12 4.47
C ALA A 99 5.45 4.92 3.85
N PHE A 100 5.33 5.07 2.53
CA PHE A 100 4.08 4.82 1.82
C PHE A 100 3.69 3.34 1.83
N GLY A 101 4.64 2.43 1.58
CA GLY A 101 4.43 0.99 1.64
C GLY A 101 3.94 0.55 3.02
N THR A 102 4.58 1.04 4.07
CA THR A 102 4.19 0.81 5.47
C THR A 102 2.76 1.29 5.74
N HIS A 103 2.44 2.53 5.35
CA HIS A 103 1.09 3.08 5.51
C HIS A 103 0.05 2.24 4.73
N ARG A 104 0.38 1.81 3.51
CA ARG A 104 -0.49 0.95 2.69
C ARG A 104 -0.76 -0.38 3.38
N MET A 105 0.26 -1.01 3.94
CA MET A 105 0.10 -2.24 4.71
C MET A 105 -0.82 -2.02 5.91
N TRP A 106 -0.53 -1.03 6.74
CA TRP A 106 -1.31 -0.77 7.96
C TRP A 106 -2.76 -0.40 7.64
N SER A 107 -3.02 0.41 6.64
CA SER A 107 -4.36 0.84 6.30
C SER A 107 -5.22 -0.27 5.69
N ARG A 108 -4.61 -1.24 4.99
CA ARG A 108 -5.33 -2.26 4.21
C ARG A 108 -5.33 -3.64 4.84
N GLN A 109 -4.17 -4.08 5.32
CA GLN A 109 -4.05 -5.40 5.92
C GLN A 109 -4.57 -5.42 7.34
N PHE A 110 -4.30 -4.38 8.12
CA PHE A 110 -4.80 -4.25 9.50
C PHE A 110 -6.27 -3.81 9.62
N ALA A 111 -6.95 -3.63 8.52
CA ALA A 111 -8.41 -3.57 8.56
C ALA A 111 -9.06 -4.88 9.06
N THR A 112 -8.29 -5.98 9.08
CA THR A 112 -8.74 -7.29 9.59
C THR A 112 -9.34 -7.27 11.00
N PRO A 113 -8.78 -6.58 12.00
CA PRO A 113 -9.39 -6.53 13.34
C PRO A 113 -10.77 -5.87 13.37
N VAL A 114 -11.02 -4.93 12.46
CA VAL A 114 -12.28 -4.17 12.39
C VAL A 114 -13.28 -4.77 11.39
N GLY A 115 -12.78 -5.50 10.41
CA GLY A 115 -13.61 -6.05 9.34
C GLY A 115 -12.91 -7.15 8.58
N LYS A 116 -12.38 -6.84 7.41
CA LYS A 116 -11.55 -7.74 6.60
C LYS A 116 -10.46 -6.93 5.92
N ALA A 117 -9.33 -7.56 5.58
CA ALA A 117 -8.33 -6.95 4.73
C ALA A 117 -8.92 -6.66 3.33
N PHE A 118 -8.46 -5.61 2.68
CA PHE A 118 -8.89 -5.22 1.32
C PHE A 118 -7.70 -4.91 0.40
N GLY A 119 -6.52 -5.28 0.79
CA GLY A 119 -5.32 -5.18 -0.02
C GLY A 119 -4.18 -5.99 0.55
N GLY A 120 -3.28 -6.42 -0.32
CA GLY A 120 -2.10 -7.21 0.01
C GLY A 120 -0.95 -6.89 -0.92
N ASP A 121 0.03 -7.78 -0.95
CA ASP A 121 1.14 -7.76 -1.88
C ASP A 121 1.42 -9.19 -2.33
N VAL A 122 1.27 -9.44 -3.62
CA VAL A 122 1.50 -10.77 -4.23
C VAL A 122 2.92 -11.28 -3.98
N SER A 123 3.86 -10.39 -3.78
CA SER A 123 5.24 -10.77 -3.51
C SER A 123 5.44 -11.40 -2.13
N ASN A 124 4.50 -11.21 -1.19
CA ASN A 124 4.59 -11.76 0.16
C ASN A 124 3.22 -12.11 0.74
N MET A 125 2.59 -13.13 0.20
CA MET A 125 1.35 -13.66 0.78
C MET A 125 1.25 -15.16 0.64
N ALA A 126 0.50 -15.78 1.54
CA ALA A 126 0.22 -17.20 1.51
C ALA A 126 -1.27 -17.47 1.67
N MET A 127 -1.74 -18.56 1.08
CA MET A 127 -3.13 -18.96 1.13
C MET A 127 -3.29 -20.48 1.18
N ARG A 128 -4.35 -20.93 1.81
CA ARG A 128 -4.74 -22.33 1.81
C ARG A 128 -5.32 -22.69 0.43
N LYS A 129 -4.77 -23.73 -0.20
CA LYS A 129 -5.20 -24.16 -1.54
C LYS A 129 -6.70 -24.47 -1.59
N SER A 130 -7.22 -25.21 -0.62
CA SER A 130 -8.65 -25.58 -0.56
C SER A 130 -9.55 -24.33 -0.47
N TRP A 131 -9.14 -23.32 0.32
CA TRP A 131 -9.86 -22.06 0.44
C TRP A 131 -9.89 -21.28 -0.88
N PHE A 132 -8.74 -21.14 -1.55
CA PHE A 132 -8.65 -20.48 -2.86
C PHE A 132 -9.58 -21.16 -3.88
N MET A 133 -9.57 -22.50 -3.91
CA MET A 133 -10.39 -23.27 -4.86
C MET A 133 -11.88 -23.18 -4.53
N ALA A 134 -12.26 -23.29 -3.26
CA ALA A 134 -13.66 -23.20 -2.82
C ALA A 134 -14.30 -21.84 -3.13
N ASN A 135 -13.50 -20.75 -3.03
CA ASN A 135 -13.94 -19.40 -3.30
C ASN A 135 -13.65 -18.95 -4.75
N LYS A 136 -13.41 -19.88 -5.66
CA LYS A 136 -13.21 -19.67 -7.10
C LYS A 136 -12.00 -18.78 -7.47
N GLY A 137 -11.13 -18.45 -6.51
CA GLY A 137 -9.90 -17.67 -6.72
C GLY A 137 -10.13 -16.37 -7.48
N TYR A 138 -9.54 -16.25 -8.67
CA TYR A 138 -9.65 -15.07 -9.54
C TYR A 138 -10.83 -15.10 -10.50
N ALA A 139 -11.79 -16.05 -10.42
CA ALA A 139 -12.80 -16.24 -11.47
C ALA A 139 -13.53 -14.93 -11.84
N ASP A 140 -13.90 -14.13 -10.86
CA ASP A 140 -14.63 -12.88 -11.06
C ASP A 140 -13.77 -11.71 -11.58
N SER A 141 -12.44 -11.87 -11.62
CA SER A 141 -11.50 -10.82 -12.02
C SER A 141 -10.48 -11.24 -13.08
N LEU A 142 -10.63 -12.42 -13.69
CA LEU A 142 -9.70 -12.94 -14.70
C LEU A 142 -9.60 -12.07 -15.95
N ASN A 143 -10.67 -11.36 -16.31
CA ASN A 143 -10.71 -10.45 -17.45
C ASN A 143 -10.15 -9.06 -17.14
N VAL A 144 -9.76 -8.79 -15.89
CA VAL A 144 -9.20 -7.50 -15.45
C VAL A 144 -7.69 -7.62 -15.34
N SER A 145 -6.95 -6.84 -16.12
CA SER A 145 -5.48 -6.88 -16.16
C SER A 145 -4.80 -6.07 -15.05
N CYS A 146 -5.35 -6.11 -13.83
CA CYS A 146 -4.79 -5.45 -12.65
C CYS A 146 -5.39 -6.03 -11.35
N GLY A 147 -4.76 -5.72 -10.23
CA GLY A 147 -5.26 -6.04 -8.89
C GLY A 147 -5.21 -7.53 -8.57
N GLU A 148 -4.17 -8.20 -8.98
CA GLU A 148 -3.90 -9.59 -8.61
C GLU A 148 -3.71 -9.77 -7.11
N ASP A 149 -3.35 -8.71 -6.41
CA ASP A 149 -3.20 -8.64 -4.95
C ASP A 149 -4.47 -8.11 -4.28
N ASP A 150 -4.81 -6.85 -4.55
CA ASP A 150 -5.90 -6.16 -3.85
C ASP A 150 -7.28 -6.83 -4.09
N LEU A 151 -7.58 -7.21 -5.34
CA LEU A 151 -8.87 -7.84 -5.65
C LEU A 151 -8.99 -9.24 -5.08
N LEU A 152 -7.89 -10.01 -5.03
CA LEU A 152 -7.86 -11.33 -4.42
C LEU A 152 -8.08 -11.23 -2.90
N VAL A 153 -7.35 -10.33 -2.25
CA VAL A 153 -7.47 -10.13 -0.80
C VAL A 153 -8.86 -9.62 -0.44
N ASP A 154 -9.40 -8.66 -1.19
CA ASP A 154 -10.75 -8.15 -0.96
C ASP A 154 -11.83 -9.22 -1.17
N ALA A 155 -11.64 -10.12 -2.13
CA ALA A 155 -12.57 -11.22 -2.38
C ALA A 155 -12.49 -12.32 -1.32
N LEU A 156 -11.27 -12.74 -0.95
CA LEU A 156 -11.03 -13.96 -0.17
C LEU A 156 -10.79 -13.71 1.32
N SER A 157 -10.38 -12.50 1.75
CA SER A 157 -10.08 -12.26 3.15
C SER A 157 -11.30 -12.36 4.05
N CYS A 158 -11.10 -12.95 5.23
CA CYS A 158 -12.10 -13.08 6.28
C CYS A 158 -11.48 -12.65 7.61
N LYS A 159 -12.23 -11.93 8.45
CA LYS A 159 -11.74 -11.37 9.72
C LYS A 159 -11.10 -12.42 10.63
N SER A 160 -11.74 -13.56 10.77
CA SER A 160 -11.33 -14.61 11.72
C SER A 160 -10.22 -15.52 11.16
N ARG A 161 -10.01 -15.56 9.83
CA ARG A 161 -9.15 -16.53 9.17
C ARG A 161 -8.03 -15.92 8.33
N THR A 162 -7.90 -14.58 8.37
CA THR A 162 -6.81 -13.85 7.72
C THR A 162 -5.86 -13.30 8.76
N LEU A 163 -4.60 -13.71 8.70
CA LEU A 163 -3.53 -13.27 9.58
C LEU A 163 -2.59 -12.32 8.85
N VAL A 164 -1.93 -11.45 9.60
CA VAL A 164 -0.90 -10.56 9.08
C VAL A 164 0.43 -10.89 9.75
N GLU A 165 1.45 -11.13 8.93
CA GLU A 165 2.81 -11.33 9.42
C GLU A 165 3.56 -9.99 9.43
N VAL A 166 4.03 -9.58 10.59
CA VAL A 166 4.65 -8.26 10.81
C VAL A 166 6.12 -8.34 11.23
N ARG A 167 6.65 -9.55 11.43
CA ARG A 167 8.06 -9.69 11.84
C ARG A 167 8.98 -9.19 10.75
N PRO A 168 9.98 -8.36 11.08
CA PRO A 168 10.91 -7.79 10.09
C PRO A 168 11.61 -8.84 9.23
N GLU A 169 11.95 -9.99 9.81
CA GLU A 169 12.62 -11.12 9.15
C GLU A 169 11.71 -11.81 8.11
N ALA A 170 10.39 -11.61 8.22
CA ALA A 170 9.41 -12.13 7.26
C ALA A 170 9.10 -11.12 6.14
N THR A 171 9.84 -10.02 6.05
CA THR A 171 9.69 -9.01 4.99
C THR A 171 10.27 -9.51 3.67
N MET A 172 9.59 -9.19 2.57
CA MET A 172 10.09 -9.40 1.22
C MET A 172 10.61 -8.07 0.66
N MET A 173 11.81 -8.11 0.08
CA MET A 173 12.46 -6.93 -0.49
C MET A 173 12.41 -6.99 -2.02
N GLN A 174 11.91 -5.94 -2.64
CA GLN A 174 11.78 -5.80 -4.10
C GLN A 174 12.82 -4.82 -4.65
N HIS A 175 13.31 -5.07 -5.87
CA HIS A 175 14.08 -4.06 -6.57
C HIS A 175 13.20 -2.89 -7.01
N LEU A 176 13.77 -1.68 -6.95
CA LEU A 176 13.03 -0.48 -7.33
C LEU A 176 12.73 -0.50 -8.84
N PRO A 177 11.46 -0.58 -9.26
CA PRO A 177 11.12 -0.61 -10.67
C PRO A 177 11.47 0.70 -11.37
N SER A 178 11.65 0.62 -12.69
CA SER A 178 11.87 1.82 -13.52
C SER A 178 10.67 2.78 -13.44
N ARG A 179 10.92 4.07 -13.69
CA ARG A 179 9.88 5.10 -13.61
C ARG A 179 8.63 4.80 -14.47
N PRO A 180 8.75 4.34 -15.74
CA PRO A 180 7.58 3.98 -16.55
C PRO A 180 6.78 2.84 -15.94
N LEU A 181 7.45 1.81 -15.42
CA LEU A 181 6.81 0.67 -14.77
C LEU A 181 6.07 1.08 -13.50
N LEU A 182 6.65 1.97 -12.70
CA LEU A 182 5.99 2.52 -11.53
C LEU A 182 4.70 3.26 -11.85
N VAL A 183 4.72 4.09 -12.90
CA VAL A 183 3.51 4.81 -13.34
C VAL A 183 2.44 3.82 -13.79
N ALA A 184 2.81 2.78 -14.53
CA ALA A 184 1.90 1.72 -14.95
C ALA A 184 1.33 0.94 -13.74
N GLN A 185 2.17 0.54 -12.79
CA GLN A 185 1.72 -0.12 -11.55
C GLN A 185 0.77 0.76 -10.73
N GLN A 186 1.05 2.06 -10.61
CA GLN A 186 0.16 2.99 -9.91
C GLN A 186 -1.18 3.16 -10.62
N ALA A 187 -1.20 3.16 -11.97
CA ALA A 187 -2.43 3.21 -12.74
C ALA A 187 -3.26 1.93 -12.56
N ALA A 188 -2.62 0.77 -12.66
CA ALA A 188 -3.24 -0.53 -12.42
C ALA A 188 -3.81 -0.64 -11.01
N HIS A 189 -3.03 -0.24 -10.01
CA HIS A 189 -3.45 -0.24 -8.61
C HIS A 189 -4.67 0.68 -8.37
N ARG A 190 -4.70 1.86 -8.97
CA ARG A 190 -5.87 2.77 -8.88
C ARG A 190 -7.13 2.16 -9.50
N GLU A 191 -6.97 1.47 -10.61
CA GLU A 191 -8.10 0.79 -11.25
C GLU A 191 -8.60 -0.39 -10.39
N ALA A 192 -7.69 -1.15 -9.79
CA ALA A 192 -8.05 -2.20 -8.82
C ALA A 192 -8.84 -1.63 -7.65
N LEU A 193 -8.41 -0.50 -7.09
CA LEU A 193 -9.12 0.16 -5.99
C LEU A 193 -10.56 0.61 -6.34
N ARG A 194 -10.85 0.88 -7.60
CA ARG A 194 -12.22 1.22 -8.05
C ARG A 194 -13.13 -0.01 -8.07
N ARG A 195 -12.54 -1.20 -8.19
CA ARG A 195 -13.25 -2.48 -8.33
C ARG A 195 -13.39 -3.24 -7.03
N LEU A 196 -12.83 -2.71 -5.93
CA LEU A 196 -13.01 -3.29 -4.59
C LEU A 196 -14.49 -3.37 -4.21
N SER A 197 -14.80 -4.26 -3.29
CA SER A 197 -16.10 -4.35 -2.63
C SER A 197 -16.50 -3.00 -2.02
N TRP A 198 -17.76 -2.83 -1.66
CA TRP A 198 -18.26 -1.59 -1.04
C TRP A 198 -17.48 -1.25 0.25
N ARG A 199 -17.08 -2.26 1.02
CA ARG A 199 -16.28 -2.08 2.25
C ARG A 199 -14.88 -1.57 1.93
N GLY A 200 -14.19 -2.18 0.97
CA GLY A 200 -12.86 -1.71 0.52
C GLY A 200 -12.94 -0.29 -0.05
N ARG A 201 -14.01 0.05 -0.79
CA ARG A 201 -14.25 1.41 -1.27
C ARG A 201 -14.49 2.40 -0.14
N LEU A 202 -15.22 2.02 0.91
CA LEU A 202 -15.46 2.86 2.08
C LEU A 202 -14.14 3.20 2.80
N PHE A 203 -13.25 2.21 2.99
CA PHE A 203 -11.93 2.46 3.56
C PHE A 203 -11.11 3.44 2.72
N ARG A 204 -11.16 3.31 1.40
CA ARG A 204 -10.52 4.26 0.48
C ARG A 204 -11.09 5.68 0.63
N TYR A 205 -12.41 5.82 0.71
CA TYR A 205 -13.04 7.13 0.93
C TYR A 205 -12.63 7.72 2.28
N ARG A 206 -12.48 6.91 3.32
CA ARG A 206 -11.97 7.36 4.62
C ARG A 206 -10.58 7.97 4.52
N GLU A 207 -9.65 7.32 3.80
CA GLU A 207 -8.30 7.88 3.59
C GLU A 207 -8.36 9.22 2.84
N SER A 208 -9.17 9.29 1.80
CA SER A 208 -9.36 10.53 1.04
C SER A 208 -10.02 11.62 1.88
N ALA A 209 -11.04 11.26 2.67
CA ALA A 209 -11.74 12.18 3.55
C ALA A 209 -10.79 12.75 4.63
N ALA A 210 -9.98 11.90 5.25
CA ALA A 210 -8.97 12.35 6.22
C ALA A 210 -8.03 13.39 5.61
N THR A 211 -7.53 13.15 4.39
CA THR A 211 -6.67 14.11 3.69
C THR A 211 -7.38 15.44 3.42
N TRP A 212 -8.65 15.41 2.98
CA TRP A 212 -9.43 16.62 2.76
C TRP A 212 -9.77 17.34 4.05
N MET A 213 -10.03 16.63 5.13
CA MET A 213 -10.24 17.22 6.45
C MET A 213 -8.99 17.96 6.94
N THR A 214 -7.79 17.37 6.80
CA THR A 214 -6.53 18.05 7.11
C THR A 214 -6.38 19.34 6.30
N TRP A 215 -6.71 19.33 5.00
CA TRP A 215 -6.66 20.52 4.16
C TRP A 215 -7.67 21.60 4.60
N LEU A 216 -8.91 21.21 4.88
CA LEU A 216 -9.94 22.14 5.38
C LEU A 216 -9.52 22.75 6.71
N PHE A 217 -8.94 21.93 7.60
CA PHE A 217 -8.41 22.41 8.86
C PHE A 217 -7.26 23.43 8.68
N LEU A 218 -6.31 23.13 7.79
CA LEU A 218 -5.22 24.08 7.48
C LEU A 218 -5.71 25.37 6.85
N LEU A 219 -6.71 25.31 5.98
CA LEU A 219 -7.33 26.51 5.39
C LEU A 219 -8.09 27.34 6.44
N ALA A 220 -8.85 26.68 7.32
CA ALA A 220 -9.55 27.35 8.41
C ALA A 220 -8.56 28.00 9.38
N LEU A 221 -7.47 27.33 9.70
CA LEU A 221 -6.39 27.87 10.51
C LEU A 221 -5.75 29.09 9.86
N MET A 222 -5.44 29.02 8.57
CA MET A 222 -4.87 30.16 7.84
C MET A 222 -5.84 31.36 7.85
N ALA A 223 -7.13 31.13 7.61
CA ALA A 223 -8.15 32.18 7.69
C ALA A 223 -8.22 32.78 9.08
N TYR A 224 -8.21 31.95 10.12
CA TYR A 224 -8.19 32.42 11.51
C TYR A 224 -6.97 33.30 11.81
N LEU A 225 -5.77 32.88 11.40
CA LEU A 225 -4.55 33.66 11.61
C LEU A 225 -4.57 35.00 10.87
N LEU A 226 -5.11 35.02 9.63
CA LEU A 226 -5.27 36.28 8.87
C LEU A 226 -6.20 37.26 9.57
N LEU A 227 -7.36 36.79 10.04
CA LEU A 227 -8.31 37.60 10.80
C LEU A 227 -7.70 38.14 12.11
N ARG A 228 -6.91 37.30 12.79
CA ARG A 228 -6.22 37.74 14.03
C ARG A 228 -5.17 38.81 13.76
N VAL A 229 -4.40 38.67 12.67
CA VAL A 229 -3.42 39.68 12.26
C VAL A 229 -4.14 41.01 11.92
N GLU A 230 -5.26 40.95 11.18
CA GLU A 230 -6.05 42.13 10.84
C GLU A 230 -6.56 42.87 12.09
N VAL A 231 -7.16 42.14 13.03
CA VAL A 231 -7.61 42.68 14.32
C VAL A 231 -6.45 43.29 15.12
N LEU A 232 -5.29 42.63 15.15
CA LEU A 232 -4.10 43.12 15.85
C LEU A 232 -3.57 44.43 15.24
N VAL A 233 -3.59 44.54 13.91
CA VAL A 233 -3.15 45.73 13.18
C VAL A 233 -4.11 46.90 13.42
N GLU A 234 -5.42 46.65 13.38
CA GLU A 234 -6.43 47.68 13.56
C GLU A 234 -6.51 48.18 15.01
N THR A 235 -6.47 47.29 15.98
CA THR A 235 -6.68 47.64 17.39
C THR A 235 -5.40 48.00 18.14
N GLN A 236 -4.23 47.59 17.63
CA GLN A 236 -2.92 47.70 18.29
C GLN A 236 -2.90 47.12 19.71
N LYS A 237 -3.91 46.32 20.07
CA LYS A 237 -4.05 45.66 21.37
C LYS A 237 -4.21 44.18 21.19
N TYR A 238 -3.37 43.43 21.89
CA TYR A 238 -3.55 42.00 22.07
C TYR A 238 -4.38 41.79 23.34
N ALA A 239 -5.62 41.32 23.20
CA ALA A 239 -6.44 41.03 24.37
C ALA A 239 -5.89 39.77 25.07
N THR A 240 -5.54 39.90 26.35
CA THR A 240 -5.02 38.80 27.16
C THR A 240 -6.00 37.65 27.28
N ASP A 241 -7.30 37.93 27.17
CA ASP A 241 -8.38 36.92 27.23
C ASP A 241 -8.41 35.98 26.00
N ASP A 242 -7.75 36.36 24.91
CA ASP A 242 -7.67 35.55 23.68
C ASP A 242 -6.53 34.53 23.71
N ILE A 243 -5.56 34.67 24.61
CA ILE A 243 -4.40 33.77 24.71
C ILE A 243 -4.81 32.28 24.83
N PRO A 244 -5.80 31.89 25.63
CA PRO A 244 -6.19 30.49 25.76
C PRO A 244 -6.80 29.92 24.46
N TYR A 245 -7.49 30.74 23.67
CA TYR A 245 -8.04 30.32 22.37
C TYR A 245 -6.94 30.12 21.35
N ASP A 246 -6.00 31.05 21.23
CA ASP A 246 -4.86 30.95 20.35
C ASP A 246 -4.00 29.75 20.71
N ALA A 247 -3.73 29.51 21.99
CA ALA A 247 -2.98 28.35 22.47
C ALA A 247 -3.70 27.05 22.14
N SER A 248 -5.02 26.97 22.25
CA SER A 248 -5.79 25.77 21.92
C SER A 248 -5.75 25.46 20.41
N VAL A 249 -5.83 26.48 19.55
CA VAL A 249 -5.71 26.34 18.09
C VAL A 249 -4.32 25.85 17.71
N PHE A 250 -3.27 26.42 18.31
CA PHE A 250 -1.89 25.95 18.10
C PHE A 250 -1.70 24.51 18.58
N LEU A 251 -2.27 24.13 19.72
CA LEU A 251 -2.20 22.76 20.20
C LEU A 251 -2.88 21.77 19.25
N LEU A 252 -4.05 22.10 18.76
CA LEU A 252 -4.76 21.27 17.75
C LEU A 252 -3.94 21.12 16.47
N MET A 253 -3.29 22.20 16.00
CA MET A 253 -2.40 22.12 14.85
C MET A 253 -1.21 21.20 15.10
N ILE A 254 -0.57 21.31 16.25
CA ILE A 254 0.55 20.44 16.63
C ILE A 254 0.09 18.97 16.66
N LEU A 255 -1.08 18.71 17.22
CA LEU A 255 -1.64 17.36 17.29
C LEU A 255 -1.96 16.79 15.91
N ASP A 256 -2.59 17.56 15.03
CA ASP A 256 -2.88 17.13 13.64
C ASP A 256 -1.61 16.83 12.84
N VAL A 257 -0.52 17.51 13.16
CA VAL A 257 0.80 17.32 12.55
C VAL A 257 1.55 16.13 13.15
N VAL A 258 1.64 16.09 14.46
CA VAL A 258 2.55 15.17 15.18
C VAL A 258 1.95 13.77 15.32
N LEU A 259 0.66 13.66 15.63
CA LEU A 259 0.04 12.35 15.89
C LEU A 259 0.10 11.37 14.71
N PRO A 260 -0.27 11.75 13.47
CA PRO A 260 -0.17 10.84 12.33
C PRO A 260 1.27 10.41 12.06
N GLY A 261 2.21 11.34 12.20
CA GLY A 261 3.62 11.03 12.01
C GLY A 261 4.19 10.12 13.09
N TRP A 262 3.85 10.36 14.35
CA TRP A 262 4.23 9.50 15.47
C TRP A 262 3.65 8.08 15.32
N PHE A 263 2.36 7.98 14.98
CA PHE A 263 1.71 6.70 14.73
C PHE A 263 2.37 5.95 13.58
N LEU A 264 2.58 6.62 12.43
CA LEU A 264 3.22 5.99 11.28
C LEU A 264 4.67 5.56 11.59
N ARG A 265 5.40 6.33 12.38
CA ARG A 265 6.73 5.94 12.84
C ARG A 265 6.69 4.67 13.69
N ARG A 266 5.76 4.56 14.61
CA ARG A 266 5.57 3.32 15.40
C ARG A 266 5.27 2.13 14.49
N CYS A 267 4.45 2.33 13.48
CA CYS A 267 4.14 1.30 12.48
C CYS A 267 5.36 0.90 11.66
N THR A 268 6.21 1.85 11.26
CA THR A 268 7.46 1.55 10.55
C THR A 268 8.47 0.82 11.42
N ASP A 269 8.59 1.23 12.67
CA ASP A 269 9.50 0.58 13.64
C ASP A 269 9.10 -0.89 13.90
N SER A 270 7.80 -1.19 13.99
CA SER A 270 7.32 -2.57 14.20
C SER A 270 7.61 -3.51 13.03
N LEU A 271 7.75 -2.97 11.81
CA LEU A 271 8.13 -3.72 10.62
C LEU A 271 9.65 -3.75 10.38
N GLY A 272 10.46 -3.20 11.31
CA GLY A 272 11.89 -3.05 11.14
C GLY A 272 12.29 -2.06 10.03
N GLU A 273 11.36 -1.25 9.54
CA GLU A 273 11.62 -0.28 8.47
C GLU A 273 12.24 1.01 9.05
N ARG A 274 13.54 1.18 8.85
CA ARG A 274 14.29 2.34 9.41
C ARG A 274 14.24 3.59 8.52
N ARG A 275 13.68 3.49 7.32
CA ARG A 275 13.66 4.57 6.31
C ARG A 275 12.45 5.48 6.46
N PHE A 276 12.20 5.98 7.67
CA PHE A 276 11.10 6.91 7.90
C PHE A 276 11.47 8.35 7.49
N CYS A 277 10.54 9.06 6.86
CA CYS A 277 10.73 10.44 6.42
C CYS A 277 9.51 11.31 6.76
N TRP A 278 9.63 12.14 7.80
CA TRP A 278 8.60 13.10 8.20
C TRP A 278 8.21 14.06 7.07
N LEU A 279 9.21 14.64 6.38
CA LEU A 279 8.97 15.53 5.24
C LEU A 279 8.24 14.82 4.09
N GLY A 280 8.51 13.52 3.89
CA GLY A 280 7.82 12.72 2.89
C GLY A 280 6.34 12.52 3.24
N LEU A 281 6.02 12.30 4.52
CA LEU A 281 4.64 12.20 4.98
C LEU A 281 3.86 13.49 4.73
N TRP A 282 4.41 14.62 5.14
CA TRP A 282 3.81 15.94 4.94
C TRP A 282 3.71 16.31 3.47
N GLY A 283 4.77 16.10 2.71
CA GLY A 283 4.78 16.31 1.26
C GLY A 283 3.67 15.49 0.58
N ARG A 284 3.41 14.28 1.05
CA ARG A 284 2.31 13.46 0.55
C ARG A 284 0.94 14.04 0.92
N LEU A 285 0.70 14.34 2.18
CA LEU A 285 -0.57 14.89 2.65
C LEU A 285 -0.91 16.19 1.91
N LEU A 286 0.06 17.07 1.77
CA LEU A 286 -0.10 18.34 1.07
C LEU A 286 -0.20 18.19 -0.46
N ALA A 287 0.56 17.30 -1.07
CA ALA A 287 0.56 17.12 -2.53
C ALA A 287 -0.58 16.21 -3.03
N GLN A 288 -1.15 15.37 -2.19
CA GLN A 288 -2.14 14.35 -2.61
C GLN A 288 -3.38 14.92 -3.32
N PRO A 289 -4.02 16.01 -2.88
CA PRO A 289 -5.16 16.61 -3.58
C PRO A 289 -4.78 17.10 -4.98
N PHE A 290 -3.65 17.80 -5.10
CA PHE A 290 -3.14 18.30 -6.39
C PHE A 290 -2.75 17.15 -7.32
N TYR A 291 -2.10 16.12 -6.77
CA TYR A 291 -1.75 14.93 -7.52
C TYR A 291 -3.00 14.21 -8.04
N THR A 292 -4.02 14.03 -7.21
CA THR A 292 -5.29 13.40 -7.63
C THR A 292 -6.02 14.24 -8.68
N LEU A 293 -5.97 15.56 -8.59
CA LEU A 293 -6.59 16.47 -9.56
C LEU A 293 -5.85 16.42 -10.91
N THR A 294 -4.52 16.58 -10.88
CA THR A 294 -3.70 16.54 -12.11
C THR A 294 -3.80 15.19 -12.82
N GLU A 295 -3.87 14.10 -12.07
CA GLU A 295 -4.08 12.75 -12.61
C GLU A 295 -5.46 12.58 -13.24
N LYS A 296 -6.51 13.09 -12.60
CA LYS A 296 -7.85 13.10 -13.19
C LYS A 296 -7.86 13.88 -14.51
N MET A 297 -7.19 15.03 -14.55
CA MET A 297 -7.08 15.85 -15.77
C MET A 297 -6.27 15.16 -16.88
N ARG A 298 -5.14 14.52 -16.54
CA ARG A 298 -4.30 13.76 -17.49
C ARG A 298 -5.00 12.54 -18.07
N HIS A 299 -5.89 11.92 -17.29
CA HIS A 299 -6.64 10.74 -17.72
C HIS A 299 -8.04 11.07 -18.26
N PHE A 300 -8.42 12.33 -18.26
CA PHE A 300 -9.64 12.78 -18.92
C PHE A 300 -9.49 12.53 -20.44
N GLY A 301 -10.22 11.53 -20.92
CA GLY A 301 -10.17 11.09 -22.32
C GLY A 301 -9.23 9.91 -22.64
N ARG A 302 -8.35 9.49 -21.74
CA ARG A 302 -7.54 8.27 -21.92
C ARG A 302 -8.15 7.12 -21.13
N ARG A 303 -8.97 6.30 -21.78
CA ARG A 303 -9.39 5.01 -21.23
C ARG A 303 -8.22 4.03 -21.36
N HIS A 304 -7.50 3.78 -20.27
CA HIS A 304 -6.70 2.57 -20.19
C HIS A 304 -7.66 1.40 -20.09
N ASP A 305 -7.74 0.59 -21.14
CA ASP A 305 -8.61 -0.58 -21.16
C ASP A 305 -7.97 -1.69 -20.34
N PHE A 306 -8.26 -1.70 -19.03
CA PHE A 306 -7.85 -2.78 -18.11
C PHE A 306 -8.78 -3.99 -18.18
N VAL A 307 -9.85 -3.91 -18.97
CA VAL A 307 -10.77 -5.01 -19.21
C VAL A 307 -10.45 -5.61 -20.57
N ARG A 308 -10.05 -6.86 -20.59
CA ARG A 308 -9.89 -7.61 -21.84
C ARG A 308 -11.27 -8.11 -22.28
N ARG A 309 -11.73 -7.60 -23.40
CA ARG A 309 -12.97 -8.02 -24.05
C ARG A 309 -12.73 -9.15 -25.05
#